data_9547270a9fecfd69c8507caf12ebfafd
#
_entry.id   9547270a9fecfd69c8507caf12ebfafd
#
_cell.length_a   1.000
_cell.length_b   1.000
_cell.length_c   1.000
_cell.angle_alpha   90.00
_cell.angle_beta   90.00
_cell.angle_gamma   90.00
#
_symmetry.space_group_name_H-M   'P 1'
#
loop_
_entity.id
_entity.type
_entity.pdbx_description
1 polymer ?
#
loop_
_entity_poly.entity_id
_entity_poly.type
_entity_poly.pdbx_seq_one_letter_code
_entity_poly.pdbx_strand_id
1 'polypeptide(L)'
;MSPEEIIAKYGADTARLFILFAAPPDRELDWSDKGVEGSYRFLSRVYRLVYEIKAKYPNVPDAFEIGTEADKALNYALNFSIKKVSEDVGGRFNFNTAISSVMELVNEMYKYKERDDVNPGLLGKAAKDLILML
;
A
#
# COMPACT_ATOMS: atom_id res chain seq x y z
N MET A 1 13.31 1.33 22.92
CA MET A 1 11.86 1.28 22.68
C MET A 1 11.41 -0.16 22.59
N SER A 2 10.41 -0.57 23.35
CA SER A 2 9.92 -1.94 23.36
C SER A 2 8.76 -2.12 22.38
N PRO A 3 8.47 -3.38 21.95
CA PRO A 3 7.29 -3.63 21.12
C PRO A 3 5.99 -3.17 21.77
N GLU A 4 5.85 -3.32 23.08
CA GLU A 4 4.66 -2.88 23.81
C GLU A 4 4.46 -1.37 23.75
N GLU A 5 5.54 -0.60 23.84
CA GLU A 5 5.48 0.86 23.73
C GLU A 5 5.06 1.30 22.33
N ILE A 6 5.55 0.61 21.29
CA ILE A 6 5.18 0.90 19.90
C ILE A 6 3.71 0.57 19.67
N ILE A 7 3.25 -0.58 20.14
CA ILE A 7 1.85 -1.00 19.98
C ILE A 7 0.92 -0.02 20.68
N ALA A 8 1.29 0.43 21.89
CA ALA A 8 0.48 1.38 22.64
C ALA A 8 0.39 2.75 21.95
N LYS A 9 1.48 3.21 21.32
CA LYS A 9 1.54 4.54 20.71
C LYS A 9 1.05 4.55 19.27
N TYR A 10 1.40 3.55 18.48
CA TYR A 10 1.18 3.53 17.03
C TYR A 10 0.28 2.42 16.53
N GLY A 11 -0.04 1.43 17.36
CA GLY A 11 -0.86 0.29 16.98
C GLY A 11 -0.05 -0.92 16.52
N ALA A 12 -0.69 -2.09 16.56
CA ALA A 12 -0.05 -3.35 16.22
C ALA A 12 0.34 -3.44 14.74
N ASP A 13 -0.47 -2.88 13.84
CA ASP A 13 -0.19 -2.94 12.40
C ASP A 13 1.07 -2.15 12.03
N THR A 14 1.30 -1.01 12.71
CA THR A 14 2.53 -0.24 12.52
C THR A 14 3.75 -1.04 12.94
N ALA A 15 3.69 -1.73 14.09
CA ALA A 15 4.77 -2.57 14.56
C ALA A 15 5.06 -3.71 13.58
N ARG A 16 4.03 -4.38 13.09
CA ARG A 16 4.16 -5.47 12.11
C ARG A 16 4.79 -4.99 10.81
N LEU A 17 4.31 -3.87 10.28
CA LEU A 17 4.83 -3.30 9.03
C LEU A 17 6.30 -2.91 9.20
N PHE A 18 6.65 -2.27 10.31
CA PHE A 18 8.03 -1.87 10.58
C PHE A 18 8.97 -3.07 10.62
N ILE A 19 8.57 -4.14 11.33
CA ILE A 19 9.38 -5.36 11.45
C ILE A 19 9.65 -5.96 10.07
N LEU A 20 8.62 -6.07 9.23
CA LEU A 20 8.77 -6.67 7.90
C LEU A 20 9.57 -5.81 6.94
N PHE A 21 9.51 -4.50 7.09
CA PHE A 21 10.17 -3.56 6.18
C PHE A 21 11.64 -3.31 6.56
N ALA A 22 11.94 -3.21 7.85
CA ALA A 22 13.22 -2.70 8.33
C ALA A 22 14.38 -3.68 8.15
N ALA A 23 14.15 -4.98 8.20
CA ALA A 23 15.22 -5.96 8.11
C ALA A 23 14.77 -7.25 7.42
N PRO A 24 15.67 -7.90 6.66
CA PRO A 24 15.43 -9.26 6.17
C PRO A 24 15.23 -10.23 7.35
N PRO A 25 14.52 -11.37 7.14
CA PRO A 25 14.27 -12.33 8.22
C PRO A 25 15.52 -12.90 8.90
N ASP A 26 16.66 -12.88 8.20
CA ASP A 26 17.93 -13.43 8.67
C ASP A 26 18.84 -12.42 9.37
N ARG A 27 18.35 -11.19 9.61
CA ARG A 27 19.10 -10.12 10.26
C ARG A 27 18.44 -9.64 11.52
N GLU A 28 19.25 -9.10 12.43
CA GLU A 28 18.73 -8.43 13.62
C GLU A 28 18.00 -7.16 13.27
N LEU A 29 16.95 -6.88 14.02
CA LEU A 29 16.12 -5.69 13.86
C LEU A 29 16.60 -4.60 14.82
N ASP A 30 16.98 -3.45 14.25
CA ASP A 30 17.26 -2.25 15.03
C ASP A 30 16.01 -1.38 15.07
N TRP A 31 15.45 -1.18 16.25
CA TRP A 31 14.29 -0.33 16.44
C TRP A 31 14.68 1.14 16.22
N SER A 32 14.00 1.79 15.30
CA SER A 32 14.22 3.19 14.97
C SER A 32 12.93 3.97 15.10
N ASP A 33 12.95 5.04 15.88
CA ASP A 33 11.79 5.93 16.03
C ASP A 33 11.32 6.49 14.70
N LYS A 34 12.26 6.89 13.84
CA LYS A 34 11.94 7.42 12.50
C LYS A 34 11.30 6.37 11.61
N GLY A 35 11.79 5.14 11.67
CA GLY A 35 11.24 4.02 10.90
C GLY A 35 9.84 3.66 11.34
N VAL A 36 9.60 3.63 12.65
CA VAL A 36 8.27 3.36 13.21
C VAL A 36 7.29 4.47 12.83
N GLU A 37 7.69 5.73 12.95
CA GLU A 37 6.85 6.86 12.54
C GLU A 37 6.56 6.85 11.04
N GLY A 38 7.55 6.48 10.23
CA GLY A 38 7.37 6.34 8.78
C GLY A 38 6.34 5.27 8.43
N SER A 39 6.39 4.13 9.12
CA SER A 39 5.41 3.05 8.95
C SER A 39 4.02 3.50 9.36
N TYR A 40 3.90 4.20 10.48
CA TYR A 40 2.62 4.76 10.94
C TYR A 40 2.05 5.76 9.94
N ARG A 41 2.89 6.68 9.44
CA ARG A 41 2.46 7.66 8.44
C ARG A 41 2.02 6.99 7.14
N PHE A 42 2.71 5.95 6.72
CA PHE A 42 2.32 5.20 5.53
C PHE A 42 0.94 4.56 5.70
N LEU A 43 0.71 3.87 6.82
CA LEU A 43 -0.60 3.24 7.08
C LEU A 43 -1.71 4.28 7.21
N SER A 44 -1.43 5.41 7.84
CA SER A 44 -2.39 6.53 7.92
C SER A 44 -2.72 7.08 6.53
N ARG A 45 -1.73 7.17 5.67
CA ARG A 45 -1.89 7.63 4.29
C ARG A 45 -2.73 6.66 3.48
N VAL A 46 -2.53 5.35 3.66
CA VAL A 46 -3.35 4.31 3.02
C VAL A 46 -4.80 4.42 3.49
N TYR A 47 -5.01 4.52 4.79
CA TYR A 47 -6.34 4.65 5.36
C TYR A 47 -7.08 5.86 4.79
N ARG A 48 -6.42 7.01 4.75
CA ARG A 48 -6.99 8.24 4.19
C ARG A 48 -7.34 8.09 2.71
N LEU A 49 -6.45 7.47 1.95
CA LEU A 49 -6.66 7.25 0.51
C LEU A 49 -7.90 6.38 0.27
N VAL A 50 -8.00 5.26 0.95
CA VAL A 50 -9.14 4.35 0.80
C VAL A 50 -10.44 5.00 1.25
N TYR A 51 -10.39 5.74 2.35
CA TYR A 51 -11.55 6.47 2.86
C TYR A 51 -12.04 7.51 1.86
N GLU A 52 -11.15 8.31 1.27
CA GLU A 52 -11.48 9.31 0.27
C GLU A 52 -12.07 8.69 -0.99
N ILE A 53 -11.50 7.57 -1.45
CA ILE A 53 -12.01 6.86 -2.63
C ILE A 53 -13.43 6.35 -2.36
N LYS A 54 -13.63 5.73 -1.22
CA LYS A 54 -14.94 5.19 -0.85
C LYS A 54 -16.00 6.28 -0.70
N ALA A 55 -15.62 7.42 -0.13
CA ALA A 55 -16.53 8.55 0.05
C ALA A 55 -16.94 9.17 -1.28
N LYS A 56 -16.00 9.29 -2.22
CA LYS A 56 -16.25 9.89 -3.53
C LYS A 56 -16.92 8.91 -4.50
N TYR A 57 -16.59 7.64 -4.41
CA TYR A 57 -17.11 6.59 -5.31
C TYR A 57 -17.67 5.43 -4.48
N PRO A 58 -18.82 5.62 -3.81
CA PRO A 58 -19.38 4.60 -2.91
C PRO A 58 -19.83 3.32 -3.63
N ASN A 59 -20.21 3.43 -4.91
CA ASN A 59 -20.63 2.30 -5.73
C ASN A 59 -19.79 2.26 -6.99
N VAL A 60 -18.73 1.44 -7.00
CA VAL A 60 -17.87 1.30 -8.18
C VAL A 60 -18.29 0.07 -8.97
N PRO A 61 -18.26 0.15 -10.33
CA PRO A 61 -18.56 -1.01 -11.16
C PRO A 61 -17.46 -2.05 -11.05
N ASP A 62 -17.85 -3.34 -11.08
CA ASP A 62 -16.89 -4.45 -11.11
C ASP A 62 -16.16 -4.53 -12.45
N ALA A 63 -16.85 -4.15 -13.54
CA ALA A 63 -16.27 -4.15 -14.87
C ALA A 63 -15.95 -2.71 -15.30
N PHE A 64 -14.80 -2.53 -15.93
CA PHE A 64 -14.35 -1.23 -16.43
C PHE A 64 -13.40 -1.44 -17.62
N GLU A 65 -13.24 -0.40 -18.44
CA GLU A 65 -12.33 -0.42 -19.56
C GLU A 65 -11.17 0.54 -19.33
N ILE A 66 -9.98 0.16 -19.79
CA ILE A 66 -8.79 1.00 -19.72
C ILE A 66 -8.78 1.90 -20.95
N GLY A 67 -9.05 3.19 -20.78
CA GLY A 67 -9.22 4.13 -21.87
C GLY A 67 -8.11 5.14 -22.07
N THR A 68 -7.52 5.65 -20.99
CA THR A 68 -6.53 6.72 -21.05
C THR A 68 -5.12 6.20 -20.75
N GLU A 69 -4.10 7.01 -21.08
CA GLU A 69 -2.71 6.68 -20.72
C GLU A 69 -2.54 6.65 -19.19
N ALA A 70 -3.25 7.51 -18.47
CA ALA A 70 -3.24 7.49 -17.01
C ALA A 70 -3.86 6.20 -16.46
N ASP A 71 -4.95 5.71 -17.07
CA ASP A 71 -5.55 4.42 -16.72
C ASP A 71 -4.54 3.29 -16.94
N LYS A 72 -3.84 3.30 -18.06
CA LYS A 72 -2.80 2.29 -18.35
C LYS A 72 -1.68 2.32 -17.33
N ALA A 73 -1.22 3.52 -16.96
CA ALA A 73 -0.13 3.67 -15.98
C ALA A 73 -0.54 3.14 -14.60
N LEU A 74 -1.74 3.46 -14.15
CA LEU A 74 -2.23 2.96 -12.86
C LEU A 74 -2.43 1.45 -12.90
N ASN A 75 -3.01 0.93 -13.97
CA ASN A 75 -3.22 -0.51 -14.14
C ASN A 75 -1.90 -1.26 -14.16
N TYR A 76 -0.89 -0.70 -14.83
CA TYR A 76 0.46 -1.28 -14.82
C TYR A 76 1.05 -1.30 -13.41
N ALA A 77 0.98 -0.18 -12.69
CA ALA A 77 1.50 -0.08 -11.32
C ALA A 77 0.80 -1.08 -10.39
N LEU A 78 -0.52 -1.22 -10.53
CA LEU A 78 -1.30 -2.17 -9.74
C LEU A 78 -0.84 -3.61 -10.00
N ASN A 79 -0.78 -4.01 -11.27
CA ASN A 79 -0.41 -5.38 -11.62
C ASN A 79 1.05 -5.67 -11.30
N PHE A 80 1.94 -4.69 -11.44
CA PHE A 80 3.34 -4.82 -11.03
C PHE A 80 3.45 -5.07 -9.53
N SER A 81 2.69 -4.32 -8.71
CA SER A 81 2.68 -4.51 -7.26
C SER A 81 2.14 -5.87 -6.87
N ILE A 82 1.05 -6.32 -7.49
CA ILE A 82 0.48 -7.65 -7.22
C ILE A 82 1.51 -8.74 -7.51
N LYS A 83 2.17 -8.65 -8.66
CA LYS A 83 3.21 -9.62 -9.04
C LYS A 83 4.37 -9.60 -8.05
N LYS A 84 4.87 -8.41 -7.71
CA LYS A 84 6.01 -8.23 -6.82
C LYS A 84 5.70 -8.75 -5.41
N VAL A 85 4.53 -8.42 -4.88
CA VAL A 85 4.11 -8.91 -3.56
C VAL A 85 3.97 -10.43 -3.58
N SER A 86 3.35 -10.98 -4.63
CA SER A 86 3.17 -12.43 -4.75
C SER A 86 4.51 -13.16 -4.80
N GLU A 87 5.49 -12.67 -5.54
CA GLU A 87 6.82 -13.28 -5.64
C GLU A 87 7.61 -13.12 -4.35
N ASP A 88 7.62 -11.92 -3.78
CA ASP A 88 8.44 -11.60 -2.60
C ASP A 88 7.91 -12.24 -1.33
N VAL A 89 6.58 -12.32 -1.16
CA VAL A 89 5.98 -12.95 0.01
C VAL A 89 5.88 -14.45 -0.16
N GLY A 90 5.54 -14.92 -1.37
CA GLY A 90 5.28 -16.32 -1.64
C GLY A 90 6.52 -17.23 -1.78
N GLY A 91 7.68 -16.66 -2.10
CA GLY A 91 8.87 -17.47 -2.38
C GLY A 91 10.19 -16.92 -1.88
N ARG A 92 10.40 -15.61 -2.04
CA ARG A 92 11.69 -14.99 -1.76
C ARG A 92 11.82 -14.46 -0.33
N PHE A 93 10.69 -14.24 0.36
CA PHE A 93 10.64 -13.63 1.69
C PHE A 93 11.30 -12.24 1.74
N ASN A 94 11.23 -11.49 0.64
CA ASN A 94 11.74 -10.12 0.56
C ASN A 94 10.62 -9.13 0.87
N PHE A 95 10.19 -9.10 2.13
CA PHE A 95 9.05 -8.26 2.54
C PHE A 95 9.32 -6.77 2.34
N ASN A 96 10.56 -6.33 2.48
CA ASN A 96 10.94 -4.93 2.29
C ASN A 96 10.68 -4.46 0.85
N THR A 97 10.99 -5.28 -0.15
CA THR A 97 10.75 -4.92 -1.55
C THR A 97 9.27 -5.02 -1.92
N ALA A 98 8.55 -5.99 -1.33
CA ALA A 98 7.09 -6.07 -1.48
C ALA A 98 6.43 -4.79 -0.95
N ILE A 99 6.79 -4.35 0.25
CA ILE A 99 6.24 -3.13 0.86
C ILE A 99 6.61 -1.89 0.03
N SER A 100 7.84 -1.81 -0.47
CA SER A 100 8.26 -0.70 -1.34
C SER A 100 7.40 -0.59 -2.59
N SER A 101 7.06 -1.72 -3.23
CA SER A 101 6.19 -1.70 -4.41
C SER A 101 4.77 -1.25 -4.08
N VAL A 102 4.27 -1.60 -2.90
CA VAL A 102 2.97 -1.12 -2.43
C VAL A 102 3.00 0.38 -2.16
N MET A 103 4.10 0.90 -1.61
CA MET A 103 4.29 2.34 -1.41
C MET A 103 4.27 3.10 -2.74
N GLU A 104 4.92 2.55 -3.77
CA GLU A 104 4.89 3.14 -5.11
C GLU A 104 3.47 3.14 -5.70
N LEU A 105 2.73 2.05 -5.51
CA LEU A 105 1.33 1.98 -5.93
C LEU A 105 0.49 3.07 -5.25
N VAL A 106 0.66 3.26 -3.95
CA VAL A 106 -0.05 4.31 -3.20
C VAL A 106 0.27 5.68 -3.78
N ASN A 107 1.53 5.95 -4.10
CA ASN A 107 1.93 7.22 -4.73
C ASN A 107 1.23 7.42 -6.08
N GLU A 108 1.16 6.39 -6.91
CA GLU A 108 0.47 6.46 -8.20
C GLU A 108 -1.03 6.66 -8.03
N MET A 109 -1.65 6.03 -7.03
CA MET A 109 -3.06 6.23 -6.73
C MET A 109 -3.36 7.66 -6.28
N TYR A 110 -2.47 8.27 -5.48
CA TYR A 110 -2.63 9.67 -5.08
C TYR A 110 -2.57 10.62 -6.26
N LYS A 111 -1.67 10.38 -7.20
CA LYS A 111 -1.60 11.18 -8.44
C LYS A 111 -2.84 10.98 -9.30
N TYR A 112 -3.25 9.74 -9.45
CA TYR A 112 -4.37 9.38 -10.33
C TYR A 112 -5.69 9.97 -9.82
N LYS A 113 -5.95 9.93 -8.52
CA LYS A 113 -7.25 10.38 -7.97
C LYS A 113 -7.49 11.89 -8.14
N GLU A 114 -6.44 12.66 -8.38
CA GLU A 114 -6.55 14.11 -8.59
C GLU A 114 -6.93 14.48 -10.04
N ARG A 115 -7.00 13.51 -10.94
CA ARG A 115 -7.37 13.76 -12.33
C ARG A 115 -8.88 13.99 -12.47
N ASP A 116 -9.27 14.73 -13.51
CA ASP A 116 -10.67 14.97 -13.84
C ASP A 116 -11.32 13.76 -14.53
N ASP A 117 -10.49 12.90 -15.15
CA ASP A 117 -10.94 11.76 -15.96
C ASP A 117 -10.72 10.42 -15.24
N VAL A 118 -10.91 10.38 -13.94
CA VAL A 118 -10.75 9.18 -13.12
C VAL A 118 -11.71 8.09 -13.58
N ASN A 119 -11.19 6.87 -13.74
CA ASN A 119 -12.00 5.67 -13.97
C ASN A 119 -12.32 5.06 -12.59
N PRO A 120 -13.59 5.20 -12.11
CA PRO A 120 -13.93 4.74 -10.75
C PRO A 120 -13.77 3.24 -10.56
N GLY A 121 -14.04 2.45 -11.61
CA GLY A 121 -13.88 0.99 -11.54
C GLY A 121 -12.41 0.60 -11.32
N LEU A 122 -11.49 1.21 -12.06
CA LEU A 122 -10.06 0.96 -11.92
C LEU A 122 -9.55 1.40 -10.55
N LEU A 123 -9.91 2.60 -10.12
CA LEU A 123 -9.48 3.13 -8.82
C LEU A 123 -10.04 2.30 -7.66
N GLY A 124 -11.30 1.87 -7.74
CA GLY A 124 -11.92 0.99 -6.77
C GLY A 124 -11.23 -0.37 -6.69
N LYS A 125 -10.87 -0.96 -7.85
CA LYS A 125 -10.12 -2.21 -7.88
C LYS A 125 -8.73 -2.04 -7.24
N ALA A 126 -8.05 -0.93 -7.53
CA ALA A 126 -6.74 -0.65 -6.96
C ALA A 126 -6.82 -0.53 -5.43
N ALA A 127 -7.83 0.16 -4.90
CA ALA A 127 -8.04 0.29 -3.46
C ALA A 127 -8.31 -1.07 -2.81
N LYS A 128 -9.15 -1.89 -3.42
CA LYS A 128 -9.47 -3.22 -2.92
C LYS A 128 -8.24 -4.13 -2.89
N ASP A 129 -7.48 -4.15 -3.98
CA ASP A 129 -6.29 -4.98 -4.09
C ASP A 129 -5.18 -4.47 -3.15
N LEU A 130 -5.08 -3.16 -2.93
CA LEU A 130 -4.16 -2.56 -1.98
C LEU A 130 -4.40 -3.09 -0.56
N ILE A 131 -5.66 -3.12 -0.12
CA ILE A 131 -6.03 -3.65 1.19
C ILE A 131 -5.67 -5.13 1.30
N LEU A 132 -5.91 -5.90 0.24
CA LEU A 132 -5.60 -7.34 0.23
C LEU A 132 -4.11 -7.61 0.29
N MET A 133 -3.26 -6.71 -0.25
CA MET A 133 -1.81 -6.86 -0.21
C MET A 133 -1.22 -6.48 1.15
N LEU A 134 -1.88 -5.65 1.90
CA LEU A 134 -1.47 -5.24 3.24
C LEU A 134 -2.08 -6.18 4.27
#